data_b946dd781fa155185395ca6d2c8c5c25
#
_entry.id   b946dd781fa155185395ca6d2c8c5c25
#
_cell.length_a   1.000
_cell.length_b   1.000
_cell.length_c   1.000
_cell.angle_alpha   90.00
_cell.angle_beta   90.00
_cell.angle_gamma   90.00
#
_symmetry.space_group_name_H-M   'P 1'
#
loop_
_entity.id
_entity.type
_entity.pdbx_description
1 polymer ?
#
loop_
_entity_poly.entity_id
_entity_poly.type
_entity_poly.pdbx_seq_one_letter_code
_entity_poly.pdbx_strand_id
1 'polypeptide(L)'
;MEPDRLNSPNTSAIMFEVLGHQLQFSQDPNSKHLGTTVWDASMVFVKFLERNCRKGRFSPSKLKGKRVIELGAGCGVAGFGMALLGCDVVSTDQTEVLPLLMRNVERNTSRIMQMNPGSDSFGSVQVAELDWGNEDHIKAVNPPFDFIIGTDVVYAEHLLDPLLRTIFALSGPKTTILLGYEIRSTNVHEQMLDMWKQNFEMDRKYQHPSIQLFIMGLKPSAETPETSSPPINWETNEIGTRETENSQDKNGDSNNETIESDDFVSDKVKEDGILLRGLQNGKLNEWEARRYGSMAARLLRDVKIT
;
A
#
# COMPACT_ATOMS: atom_id res chain seq x y z
N MET A 1 -22.46 21.46 -7.39
CA MET A 1 -21.15 20.79 -7.22
C MET A 1 -21.41 19.34 -7.48
N GLU A 2 -20.84 18.75 -8.52
CA GLU A 2 -20.98 17.32 -8.73
C GLU A 2 -20.29 16.62 -7.55
N PRO A 3 -21.00 15.74 -6.81
CA PRO A 3 -20.49 15.15 -5.58
C PRO A 3 -19.29 14.20 -5.79
N ASP A 4 -18.91 13.98 -7.03
CA ASP A 4 -17.93 12.97 -7.43
C ASP A 4 -16.60 13.54 -7.92
N ARG A 5 -16.39 14.84 -7.85
CA ARG A 5 -15.12 15.43 -8.24
C ARG A 5 -14.18 15.54 -7.05
N LEU A 6 -13.05 14.88 -7.12
CA LEU A 6 -11.86 15.31 -6.40
C LEU A 6 -11.57 16.76 -6.79
N ASN A 7 -10.84 17.51 -5.98
CA ASN A 7 -10.43 18.87 -6.27
C ASN A 7 -9.57 19.02 -7.56
N SER A 8 -9.45 17.97 -8.34
CA SER A 8 -8.74 17.91 -9.61
C SER A 8 -9.72 17.84 -10.79
N PRO A 9 -9.57 18.68 -11.82
CA PRO A 9 -10.42 18.65 -13.01
C PRO A 9 -10.26 17.38 -13.86
N ASN A 10 -9.17 16.61 -13.64
CA ASN A 10 -8.83 15.41 -14.39
C ASN A 10 -9.22 14.11 -13.67
N THR A 11 -10.06 14.19 -12.64
CA THR A 11 -10.54 12.99 -11.93
C THR A 11 -11.39 12.16 -12.87
N SER A 12 -11.06 10.88 -13.01
CA SER A 12 -11.82 9.91 -13.76
C SER A 12 -12.45 8.86 -12.83
N ALA A 13 -13.47 8.16 -13.31
CA ALA A 13 -14.09 7.05 -12.63
C ALA A 13 -14.02 5.81 -13.50
N ILE A 14 -13.66 4.69 -12.89
CA ILE A 14 -13.65 3.37 -13.53
C ILE A 14 -14.81 2.57 -13.00
N MET A 15 -15.60 1.99 -13.91
CA MET A 15 -16.67 1.06 -13.56
C MET A 15 -16.25 -0.34 -13.99
N PHE A 16 -16.38 -1.31 -13.10
CA PHE A 16 -16.18 -2.71 -13.44
C PHE A 16 -16.95 -3.64 -12.50
N GLU A 17 -17.15 -4.85 -12.96
CA GLU A 17 -17.83 -5.87 -12.19
C GLU A 17 -16.86 -6.59 -11.24
N VAL A 18 -17.25 -6.68 -9.96
CA VAL A 18 -16.54 -7.39 -8.91
C VAL A 18 -17.51 -8.35 -8.25
N LEU A 19 -17.26 -9.65 -8.36
CA LEU A 19 -18.10 -10.69 -7.73
C LEU A 19 -19.61 -10.51 -8.02
N GLY A 20 -19.93 -10.13 -9.26
CA GLY A 20 -21.33 -9.91 -9.70
C GLY A 20 -21.89 -8.53 -9.34
N HIS A 21 -21.12 -7.65 -8.70
CA HIS A 21 -21.55 -6.30 -8.35
C HIS A 21 -20.88 -5.27 -9.25
N GLN A 22 -21.66 -4.36 -9.85
CA GLN A 22 -21.14 -3.22 -10.58
C GLN A 22 -20.65 -2.15 -9.60
N LEU A 23 -19.34 -1.96 -9.52
CA LEU A 23 -18.69 -0.99 -8.66
C LEU A 23 -18.11 0.17 -9.47
N GLN A 24 -18.05 1.34 -8.83
CA GLN A 24 -17.48 2.54 -9.42
C GLN A 24 -16.37 3.09 -8.52
N PHE A 25 -15.16 3.16 -9.04
CA PHE A 25 -14.03 3.74 -8.35
C PHE A 25 -13.58 5.03 -9.03
N SER A 26 -13.60 6.12 -8.30
CA SER A 26 -12.95 7.36 -8.72
C SER A 26 -11.45 7.20 -8.63
N GLN A 27 -10.73 7.81 -9.56
CA GLN A 27 -9.27 7.89 -9.56
C GLN A 27 -8.80 9.24 -10.07
N ASP A 28 -7.60 9.64 -9.67
CA ASP A 28 -6.89 10.81 -10.18
C ASP A 28 -5.51 10.43 -10.71
N PRO A 29 -5.42 10.00 -11.98
CA PRO A 29 -4.16 9.54 -12.56
C PRO A 29 -3.13 10.68 -12.76
N ASN A 30 -3.54 11.94 -12.61
CA ASN A 30 -2.66 13.10 -12.73
C ASN A 30 -2.16 13.60 -11.37
N SER A 31 -2.60 12.97 -10.29
CA SER A 31 -2.10 13.25 -8.94
C SER A 31 -0.62 12.85 -8.80
N LYS A 32 0.08 13.53 -7.89
CA LYS A 32 1.45 13.16 -7.49
C LYS A 32 1.48 11.85 -6.69
N HIS A 33 0.34 11.43 -6.13
CA HIS A 33 0.24 10.24 -5.27
C HIS A 33 -0.14 9.00 -6.09
N LEU A 34 0.70 7.98 -6.05
CA LEU A 34 0.51 6.73 -6.82
C LEU A 34 -0.77 5.99 -6.40
N GLY A 35 -1.17 6.08 -5.14
CA GLY A 35 -2.39 5.46 -4.60
C GLY A 35 -3.69 5.99 -5.22
N THR A 36 -3.66 7.14 -5.89
CA THR A 36 -4.87 7.72 -6.50
C THR A 36 -5.24 7.13 -7.87
N THR A 37 -4.56 6.08 -8.30
CA THR A 37 -4.81 5.35 -9.56
C THR A 37 -5.19 3.90 -9.27
N VAL A 38 -6.14 3.35 -10.03
CA VAL A 38 -6.44 1.91 -9.99
C VAL A 38 -5.39 1.17 -10.80
N TRP A 39 -4.63 0.29 -10.14
CA TRP A 39 -3.58 -0.53 -10.73
C TRP A 39 -4.08 -1.92 -11.10
N ASP A 40 -3.49 -2.52 -12.14
CA ASP A 40 -3.92 -3.80 -12.71
C ASP A 40 -3.85 -4.97 -11.70
N ALA A 41 -2.88 -4.96 -10.77
CA ALA A 41 -2.77 -6.02 -9.79
C ALA A 41 -3.99 -6.11 -8.87
N SER A 42 -4.66 -4.99 -8.55
CA SER A 42 -5.89 -4.99 -7.76
C SER A 42 -7.05 -5.67 -8.51
N MET A 43 -7.14 -5.47 -9.81
CA MET A 43 -8.15 -6.11 -10.66
C MET A 43 -7.87 -7.62 -10.82
N VAL A 44 -6.61 -8.00 -11.01
CA VAL A 44 -6.18 -9.41 -11.05
C VAL A 44 -6.47 -10.10 -9.72
N PHE A 45 -6.23 -9.42 -8.59
CA PHE A 45 -6.54 -9.92 -7.27
C PHE A 45 -8.04 -10.23 -7.11
N VAL A 46 -8.91 -9.31 -7.50
CA VAL A 46 -10.36 -9.51 -7.45
C VAL A 46 -10.79 -10.67 -8.34
N LYS A 47 -10.24 -10.77 -9.56
CA LYS A 47 -10.53 -11.90 -10.45
C LYS A 47 -10.01 -13.24 -9.90
N PHE A 48 -8.91 -13.23 -9.18
CA PHE A 48 -8.45 -14.39 -8.43
C PHE A 48 -9.47 -14.80 -7.34
N LEU A 49 -9.99 -13.86 -6.57
CA LEU A 49 -11.04 -14.14 -5.57
C LEU A 49 -12.29 -14.73 -6.22
N GLU A 50 -12.81 -14.14 -7.31
CA GLU A 50 -13.96 -14.65 -8.05
C GLU A 50 -13.82 -16.12 -8.48
N ARG A 51 -12.63 -16.49 -8.97
CA ARG A 51 -12.34 -17.87 -9.40
C ARG A 51 -12.22 -18.85 -8.26
N ASN A 52 -11.85 -18.38 -7.06
CA ASN A 52 -11.53 -19.23 -5.92
C ASN A 52 -12.55 -19.16 -4.77
N CYS A 53 -13.60 -18.28 -4.86
CA CYS A 53 -14.58 -18.10 -3.79
C CYS A 53 -15.63 -19.21 -3.69
N ARG A 54 -15.76 -20.09 -4.69
CA ARG A 54 -16.79 -21.15 -4.67
C ARG A 54 -16.49 -22.25 -3.67
N LYS A 55 -15.23 -22.55 -3.42
CA LYS A 55 -14.76 -23.62 -2.52
C LYS A 55 -13.45 -23.25 -1.83
N GLY A 56 -13.14 -23.92 -0.71
CA GLY A 56 -11.85 -23.78 -0.04
C GLY A 56 -11.77 -22.56 0.87
N ARG A 57 -10.56 -22.03 1.04
CA ARG A 57 -10.27 -20.97 2.03
C ARG A 57 -10.91 -19.63 1.74
N PHE A 58 -11.23 -19.35 0.47
CA PHE A 58 -11.83 -18.09 0.04
C PHE A 58 -13.36 -18.17 -0.11
N SER A 59 -14.01 -19.25 0.30
CA SER A 59 -15.48 -19.31 0.28
C SER A 59 -16.07 -18.33 1.30
N PRO A 60 -17.22 -17.68 0.98
CA PRO A 60 -17.88 -16.74 1.89
C PRO A 60 -18.12 -17.32 3.28
N SER A 61 -18.46 -18.63 3.38
CA SER A 61 -18.64 -19.31 4.67
C SER A 61 -17.38 -19.39 5.53
N LYS A 62 -16.18 -19.28 4.92
CA LYS A 62 -14.89 -19.27 5.62
C LYS A 62 -14.37 -17.86 5.88
N LEU A 63 -14.80 -16.91 5.07
CA LEU A 63 -14.35 -15.53 5.12
C LEU A 63 -15.26 -14.63 5.95
N LYS A 64 -16.54 -14.99 6.14
CA LYS A 64 -17.50 -14.18 6.90
C LYS A 64 -16.96 -13.84 8.30
N GLY A 65 -16.88 -12.54 8.60
CA GLY A 65 -16.41 -12.00 9.86
C GLY A 65 -14.87 -12.13 10.07
N LYS A 66 -14.11 -12.51 9.04
CA LYS A 66 -12.65 -12.51 9.10
C LYS A 66 -12.12 -11.08 9.04
N ARG A 67 -11.19 -10.78 9.93
CA ARG A 67 -10.52 -9.49 9.97
C ARG A 67 -9.45 -9.42 8.90
N VAL A 68 -9.56 -8.43 8.04
CA VAL A 68 -8.63 -8.18 6.91
C VAL A 68 -8.05 -6.79 7.03
N ILE A 69 -6.75 -6.64 6.81
CA ILE A 69 -6.14 -5.34 6.58
C ILE A 69 -5.57 -5.26 5.17
N GLU A 70 -5.85 -4.16 4.50
CA GLU A 70 -5.30 -3.83 3.19
C GLU A 70 -4.23 -2.77 3.33
N LEU A 71 -3.02 -3.06 2.86
CA LEU A 71 -1.87 -2.16 2.86
C LEU A 71 -1.76 -1.47 1.51
N GLY A 72 -1.64 -0.14 1.50
CA GLY A 72 -1.58 0.64 0.27
C GLY A 72 -2.84 0.46 -0.58
N ALA A 73 -4.01 0.66 0.01
CA ALA A 73 -5.30 0.38 -0.60
C ALA A 73 -5.59 1.20 -1.86
N GLY A 74 -5.00 2.38 -1.96
CA GLY A 74 -5.20 3.27 -3.08
C GLY A 74 -6.67 3.62 -3.28
N CYS A 75 -7.24 3.16 -4.38
CA CYS A 75 -8.66 3.36 -4.67
C CYS A 75 -9.59 2.37 -3.94
N GLY A 76 -9.07 1.35 -3.23
CA GLY A 76 -9.84 0.44 -2.38
C GLY A 76 -10.43 -0.78 -3.10
N VAL A 77 -9.92 -1.16 -4.26
CA VAL A 77 -10.48 -2.22 -5.10
C VAL A 77 -10.37 -3.60 -4.45
N ALA A 78 -9.18 -3.95 -3.92
CA ALA A 78 -8.92 -5.28 -3.40
C ALA A 78 -9.63 -5.51 -2.06
N GLY A 79 -9.63 -4.52 -1.17
CA GLY A 79 -10.37 -4.54 0.09
C GLY A 79 -11.87 -4.72 -0.14
N PHE A 80 -12.43 -4.02 -1.12
CA PHE A 80 -13.84 -4.21 -1.49
C PHE A 80 -14.13 -5.64 -1.94
N GLY A 81 -13.21 -6.27 -2.69
CA GLY A 81 -13.33 -7.68 -3.08
C GLY A 81 -13.42 -8.63 -1.88
N MET A 82 -12.66 -8.38 -0.82
CA MET A 82 -12.72 -9.16 0.42
C MET A 82 -14.02 -8.89 1.20
N ALA A 83 -14.46 -7.63 1.26
CA ALA A 83 -15.70 -7.26 1.95
C ALA A 83 -16.96 -7.87 1.27
N LEU A 84 -16.97 -7.99 -0.07
CA LEU A 84 -18.02 -8.68 -0.81
C LEU A 84 -18.10 -10.18 -0.50
N LEU A 85 -17.03 -10.77 0.02
CA LEU A 85 -16.97 -12.14 0.51
C LEU A 85 -17.28 -12.27 2.02
N GLY A 86 -17.70 -11.15 2.66
CA GLY A 86 -18.14 -11.12 4.05
C GLY A 86 -17.05 -10.81 5.07
N CYS A 87 -15.87 -10.34 4.66
CA CYS A 87 -14.80 -9.96 5.57
C CYS A 87 -15.04 -8.57 6.20
N ASP A 88 -14.50 -8.37 7.39
CA ASP A 88 -14.36 -7.05 8.02
C ASP A 88 -12.98 -6.47 7.66
N VAL A 89 -13.00 -5.47 6.79
CA VAL A 89 -11.79 -4.93 6.16
C VAL A 89 -11.43 -3.58 6.74
N VAL A 90 -10.14 -3.39 7.06
CA VAL A 90 -9.53 -2.09 7.29
C VAL A 90 -8.64 -1.79 6.09
N SER A 91 -9.09 -0.91 5.20
CA SER A 91 -8.29 -0.44 4.05
C SER A 91 -7.43 0.74 4.46
N THR A 92 -6.12 0.63 4.28
CA THR A 92 -5.16 1.62 4.79
C THR A 92 -4.29 2.21 3.68
N ASP A 93 -3.97 3.49 3.83
CA ASP A 93 -3.04 4.22 2.96
C ASP A 93 -2.45 5.42 3.71
N GLN A 94 -1.64 6.22 3.01
CA GLN A 94 -1.13 7.50 3.49
C GLN A 94 -2.24 8.57 3.50
N THR A 95 -2.09 9.58 4.36
CA THR A 95 -3.08 10.67 4.58
C THR A 95 -3.59 11.28 3.28
N GLU A 96 -2.72 11.50 2.29
CA GLU A 96 -3.06 12.15 1.04
C GLU A 96 -3.99 11.35 0.14
N VAL A 97 -4.02 10.03 0.32
CA VAL A 97 -4.85 9.11 -0.47
C VAL A 97 -6.21 8.88 0.20
N LEU A 98 -6.30 9.02 1.53
CA LEU A 98 -7.50 8.70 2.31
C LEU A 98 -8.78 9.40 1.82
N PRO A 99 -8.78 10.69 1.43
CA PRO A 99 -10.02 11.35 0.98
C PRO A 99 -10.63 10.69 -0.27
N LEU A 100 -9.79 10.16 -1.17
CA LEU A 100 -10.25 9.41 -2.34
C LEU A 100 -10.76 8.03 -1.95
N LEU A 101 -10.00 7.32 -1.13
CA LEU A 101 -10.34 5.99 -0.63
C LEU A 101 -11.68 6.01 0.12
N MET A 102 -11.86 6.94 1.06
CA MET A 102 -13.10 7.10 1.83
C MET A 102 -14.31 7.32 0.92
N ARG A 103 -14.20 8.20 -0.07
CA ARG A 103 -15.26 8.48 -1.04
C ARG A 103 -15.64 7.23 -1.84
N ASN A 104 -14.65 6.44 -2.28
CA ASN A 104 -14.88 5.21 -3.00
C ASN A 104 -15.57 4.16 -2.12
N VAL A 105 -15.14 4.04 -0.86
CA VAL A 105 -15.75 3.13 0.12
C VAL A 105 -17.19 3.51 0.40
N GLU A 106 -17.48 4.77 0.73
CA GLU A 106 -18.84 5.26 1.01
C GLU A 106 -19.78 5.02 -0.17
N ARG A 107 -19.37 5.38 -1.38
CA ARG A 107 -20.18 5.20 -2.59
C ARG A 107 -20.55 3.76 -2.84
N ASN A 108 -19.55 2.88 -2.83
CA ASN A 108 -19.79 1.47 -3.19
C ASN A 108 -20.52 0.73 -2.08
N THR A 109 -20.26 1.02 -0.81
CA THR A 109 -21.01 0.46 0.33
C THR A 109 -22.47 0.86 0.26
N SER A 110 -22.76 2.15 0.05
CA SER A 110 -24.14 2.64 -0.09
C SER A 110 -24.86 1.96 -1.25
N ARG A 111 -24.19 1.80 -2.39
CA ARG A 111 -24.75 1.12 -3.56
C ARG A 111 -25.08 -0.34 -3.29
N ILE A 112 -24.18 -1.09 -2.65
CA ILE A 112 -24.40 -2.51 -2.33
C ILE A 112 -25.54 -2.67 -1.35
N MET A 113 -25.61 -1.83 -0.31
CA MET A 113 -26.71 -1.87 0.66
C MET A 113 -28.07 -1.53 0.05
N GLN A 114 -28.12 -0.60 -0.91
CA GLN A 114 -29.34 -0.27 -1.64
C GLN A 114 -29.80 -1.40 -2.58
N MET A 115 -28.87 -2.10 -3.22
CA MET A 115 -29.20 -3.21 -4.14
C MET A 115 -29.62 -4.48 -3.41
N ASN A 116 -29.15 -4.70 -2.18
CA ASN A 116 -29.39 -5.89 -1.39
C ASN A 116 -29.83 -5.53 0.04
N PRO A 117 -30.98 -4.86 0.23
CA PRO A 117 -31.43 -4.47 1.56
C PRO A 117 -31.69 -5.72 2.42
N GLY A 118 -31.03 -5.77 3.58
CA GLY A 118 -31.13 -6.90 4.52
C GLY A 118 -30.25 -8.10 4.21
N SER A 119 -29.36 -8.02 3.23
CA SER A 119 -28.38 -9.07 2.98
C SER A 119 -27.22 -8.96 3.96
N ASP A 120 -26.93 -10.04 4.65
CA ASP A 120 -25.82 -10.21 5.61
C ASP A 120 -24.55 -10.74 4.94
N SER A 121 -24.49 -10.68 3.60
CA SER A 121 -23.38 -11.24 2.82
C SER A 121 -22.20 -10.29 2.66
N PHE A 122 -22.45 -8.97 2.71
CA PHE A 122 -21.41 -7.95 2.68
C PHE A 122 -20.86 -7.75 4.10
N GLY A 123 -19.54 -7.76 4.24
CA GLY A 123 -18.88 -7.46 5.51
C GLY A 123 -18.86 -5.95 5.78
N SER A 124 -17.70 -5.45 6.16
CA SER A 124 -17.51 -4.01 6.37
C SER A 124 -16.21 -3.53 5.73
N VAL A 125 -16.15 -2.23 5.41
CA VAL A 125 -14.90 -1.56 5.01
C VAL A 125 -14.75 -0.30 5.84
N GLN A 126 -13.68 -0.25 6.62
CA GLN A 126 -13.24 0.93 7.35
C GLN A 126 -11.98 1.47 6.69
N VAL A 127 -11.75 2.77 6.78
CA VAL A 127 -10.56 3.44 6.25
C VAL A 127 -9.73 3.96 7.40
N ALA A 128 -8.43 3.71 7.37
CA ALA A 128 -7.50 4.19 8.37
C ALA A 128 -6.18 4.62 7.73
N GLU A 129 -5.50 5.55 8.38
CA GLU A 129 -4.14 5.93 8.02
C GLU A 129 -3.15 4.86 8.47
N LEU A 130 -2.23 4.49 7.57
CA LEU A 130 -1.11 3.63 7.93
C LEU A 130 0.08 3.86 7.01
N ASP A 131 1.09 4.54 7.53
CA ASP A 131 2.43 4.57 6.95
C ASP A 131 3.21 3.33 7.37
N TRP A 132 3.84 2.66 6.41
CA TRP A 132 4.58 1.44 6.69
C TRP A 132 5.78 1.72 7.58
N GLY A 133 5.90 0.94 8.67
CA GLY A 133 6.91 1.11 9.70
C GLY A 133 6.54 2.11 10.81
N ASN A 134 5.40 2.81 10.71
CA ASN A 134 4.92 3.67 11.77
C ASN A 134 4.21 2.83 12.85
N GLU A 135 4.84 2.70 14.02
CA GLU A 135 4.33 1.87 15.10
C GLU A 135 3.00 2.34 15.67
N ASP A 136 2.76 3.64 15.72
CA ASP A 136 1.53 4.20 16.29
C ASP A 136 0.35 3.94 15.35
N HIS A 137 0.54 4.07 14.03
CA HIS A 137 -0.46 3.69 13.04
C HIS A 137 -0.74 2.18 13.08
N ILE A 138 0.30 1.34 13.23
CA ILE A 138 0.15 -0.11 13.36
C ILE A 138 -0.64 -0.47 14.61
N LYS A 139 -0.36 0.16 15.75
CA LYS A 139 -1.10 -0.06 17.00
C LYS A 139 -2.56 0.39 16.88
N ALA A 140 -2.82 1.51 16.20
CA ALA A 140 -4.16 2.06 16.01
C ALA A 140 -5.12 1.14 15.27
N VAL A 141 -4.64 0.30 14.34
CA VAL A 141 -5.47 -0.66 13.62
C VAL A 141 -5.73 -1.97 14.38
N ASN A 142 -5.18 -2.09 15.59
CA ASN A 142 -5.44 -3.17 16.53
C ASN A 142 -5.16 -4.58 15.97
N PRO A 143 -3.90 -4.94 15.67
CA PRO A 143 -3.52 -6.28 15.22
C PRO A 143 -3.80 -7.38 16.28
N PRO A 144 -3.76 -8.68 15.95
CA PRO A 144 -3.46 -9.24 14.62
C PRO A 144 -4.68 -9.36 13.71
N PHE A 145 -4.41 -9.60 12.42
CA PHE A 145 -5.42 -9.84 11.41
C PHE A 145 -5.44 -11.28 10.93
N ASP A 146 -6.61 -11.77 10.45
CA ASP A 146 -6.71 -13.09 9.80
C ASP A 146 -6.05 -13.08 8.41
N PHE A 147 -6.22 -11.94 7.71
CA PHE A 147 -5.61 -11.72 6.40
C PHE A 147 -4.95 -10.35 6.32
N ILE A 148 -3.80 -10.32 5.67
CA ILE A 148 -3.13 -9.09 5.22
C ILE A 148 -3.12 -9.13 3.70
N ILE A 149 -3.64 -8.09 3.06
CA ILE A 149 -3.64 -7.99 1.61
C ILE A 149 -2.91 -6.73 1.16
N GLY A 150 -2.30 -6.79 -0.02
CA GLY A 150 -1.68 -5.64 -0.66
C GLY A 150 -1.58 -5.86 -2.16
N THR A 151 -1.93 -4.82 -2.92
CA THR A 151 -1.83 -4.86 -4.39
C THR A 151 -1.00 -3.70 -4.90
N ASP A 152 0.02 -4.01 -5.72
CA ASP A 152 1.00 -3.06 -6.24
C ASP A 152 1.83 -2.31 -5.17
N VAL A 153 2.08 -2.95 -4.03
CA VAL A 153 2.85 -2.39 -2.90
C VAL A 153 4.37 -2.71 -2.98
N VAL A 154 4.80 -3.51 -3.94
CA VAL A 154 6.21 -3.89 -4.18
C VAL A 154 6.70 -3.15 -5.43
N TYR A 155 7.20 -1.92 -5.27
CA TYR A 155 7.60 -1.07 -6.40
C TYR A 155 8.87 -0.26 -6.18
N ALA A 156 9.32 -0.07 -4.93
CA ALA A 156 10.50 0.71 -4.59
C ALA A 156 11.32 0.01 -3.51
N GLU A 157 12.63 0.01 -3.67
CA GLU A 157 13.58 -0.69 -2.80
C GLU A 157 13.50 -0.23 -1.34
N HIS A 158 13.51 1.08 -1.12
CA HIS A 158 13.47 1.67 0.23
C HIS A 158 12.19 1.39 1.02
N LEU A 159 11.13 0.93 0.34
CA LEU A 159 9.85 0.58 0.97
C LEU A 159 9.75 -0.91 1.37
N LEU A 160 10.67 -1.77 0.91
CA LEU A 160 10.61 -3.21 1.16
C LEU A 160 10.72 -3.55 2.65
N ASP A 161 11.67 -2.94 3.36
CA ASP A 161 11.88 -3.18 4.78
C ASP A 161 10.76 -2.61 5.66
N PRO A 162 10.33 -1.35 5.51
CA PRO A 162 9.16 -0.84 6.23
C PRO A 162 7.89 -1.68 6.00
N LEU A 163 7.63 -2.10 4.75
CA LEU A 163 6.50 -2.96 4.41
C LEU A 163 6.60 -4.33 5.11
N LEU A 164 7.78 -4.96 5.09
CA LEU A 164 8.02 -6.25 5.73
C LEU A 164 7.78 -6.16 7.25
N ARG A 165 8.34 -5.15 7.93
CA ARG A 165 8.13 -4.91 9.36
C ARG A 165 6.66 -4.69 9.69
N THR A 166 5.96 -3.92 8.86
CA THR A 166 4.53 -3.70 9.03
C THR A 166 3.74 -5.00 8.93
N ILE A 167 4.04 -5.84 7.92
CA ILE A 167 3.39 -7.15 7.76
C ILE A 167 3.65 -8.02 8.99
N PHE A 168 4.86 -8.07 9.53
CA PHE A 168 5.16 -8.82 10.74
C PHE A 168 4.35 -8.33 11.94
N ALA A 169 4.34 -7.03 12.18
CA ALA A 169 3.65 -6.43 13.31
C ALA A 169 2.11 -6.62 13.25
N LEU A 170 1.56 -6.76 12.04
CA LEU A 170 0.13 -7.01 11.82
C LEU A 170 -0.22 -8.50 11.82
N SER A 171 0.78 -9.39 11.78
CA SER A 171 0.59 -10.84 11.66
C SER A 171 0.44 -11.51 13.02
N GLY A 172 -0.41 -12.53 13.05
CA GLY A 172 -0.43 -13.56 14.08
C GLY A 172 -0.04 -14.94 13.49
N PRO A 173 0.04 -15.97 14.30
CA PRO A 173 0.53 -17.30 13.87
C PRO A 173 -0.30 -17.96 12.74
N LYS A 174 -1.53 -17.51 12.54
CA LYS A 174 -2.45 -18.04 11.51
C LYS A 174 -2.79 -17.05 10.42
N THR A 175 -2.13 -15.91 10.40
CA THR A 175 -2.35 -14.87 9.38
C THR A 175 -1.98 -15.39 7.99
N THR A 176 -2.88 -15.18 7.06
CA THR A 176 -2.63 -15.43 5.63
C THR A 176 -2.36 -14.10 4.93
N ILE A 177 -1.26 -14.02 4.21
CA ILE A 177 -0.86 -12.81 3.50
C ILE A 177 -1.08 -13.05 2.00
N LEU A 178 -1.71 -12.08 1.33
CA LEU A 178 -1.99 -12.11 -0.11
C LEU A 178 -1.37 -10.88 -0.74
N LEU A 179 -0.33 -11.08 -1.52
CA LEU A 179 0.34 -9.99 -2.24
C LEU A 179 0.24 -10.18 -3.74
N GLY A 180 -0.32 -9.16 -4.41
CA GLY A 180 -0.36 -9.07 -5.85
C GLY A 180 0.37 -7.81 -6.33
N TYR A 181 1.29 -7.92 -7.30
CA TYR A 181 1.97 -6.75 -7.83
C TYR A 181 2.47 -6.98 -9.25
N GLU A 182 2.61 -5.88 -9.98
CA GLU A 182 3.29 -5.89 -11.27
C GLU A 182 4.80 -5.75 -11.07
N ILE A 183 5.59 -6.60 -11.72
CA ILE A 183 7.05 -6.49 -11.70
C ILE A 183 7.46 -5.29 -12.57
N ARG A 184 7.77 -4.17 -11.92
CA ARG A 184 8.28 -2.95 -12.56
C ARG A 184 9.80 -2.86 -12.55
N SER A 185 10.42 -3.55 -11.60
CA SER A 185 11.88 -3.67 -11.46
C SER A 185 12.21 -5.10 -11.03
N THR A 186 13.05 -5.77 -11.83
CA THR A 186 13.56 -7.11 -11.49
C THR A 186 14.39 -7.08 -10.21
N ASN A 187 15.19 -6.04 -10.02
CA ASN A 187 16.00 -5.86 -8.81
C ASN A 187 15.13 -5.80 -7.54
N VAL A 188 14.10 -4.95 -7.53
CA VAL A 188 13.15 -4.84 -6.39
C VAL A 188 12.42 -6.16 -6.16
N HIS A 189 12.02 -6.85 -7.24
CA HIS A 189 11.38 -8.15 -7.15
C HIS A 189 12.28 -9.21 -6.51
N GLU A 190 13.53 -9.31 -6.96
CA GLU A 190 14.52 -10.27 -6.43
C GLU A 190 14.86 -9.96 -4.98
N GLN A 191 15.13 -8.72 -4.63
CA GLN A 191 15.38 -8.30 -3.25
C GLN A 191 14.19 -8.66 -2.35
N MET A 192 12.97 -8.36 -2.76
CA MET A 192 11.78 -8.75 -2.01
C MET A 192 11.72 -10.25 -1.79
N LEU A 193 11.95 -11.05 -2.84
CA LEU A 193 11.93 -12.50 -2.72
C LEU A 193 13.00 -13.02 -1.74
N ASP A 194 14.20 -12.45 -1.77
CA ASP A 194 15.30 -12.87 -0.91
C ASP A 194 15.04 -12.50 0.57
N MET A 195 14.54 -11.28 0.82
CA MET A 195 14.16 -10.84 2.16
C MET A 195 13.02 -11.69 2.74
N TRP A 196 12.00 -11.99 1.95
CA TRP A 196 10.75 -12.56 2.45
C TRP A 196 10.77 -14.08 2.51
N LYS A 197 11.47 -14.77 1.63
CA LYS A 197 11.67 -16.22 1.68
C LYS A 197 12.30 -16.71 2.99
N GLN A 198 13.06 -15.87 3.67
CA GLN A 198 13.64 -16.21 4.96
C GLN A 198 12.57 -16.41 6.03
N ASN A 199 11.48 -15.63 5.98
CA ASN A 199 10.49 -15.49 7.03
C ASN A 199 9.12 -16.10 6.68
N PHE A 200 8.81 -16.21 5.37
CA PHE A 200 7.51 -16.69 4.91
C PHE A 200 7.62 -17.94 4.07
N GLU A 201 6.61 -18.81 4.21
CA GLU A 201 6.29 -19.80 3.20
C GLU A 201 5.52 -19.09 2.09
N MET A 202 6.06 -19.11 0.87
CA MET A 202 5.52 -18.36 -0.25
C MET A 202 5.00 -19.33 -1.32
N ASP A 203 3.71 -19.25 -1.60
CA ASP A 203 3.05 -20.02 -2.66
C ASP A 203 2.55 -19.08 -3.76
N ARG A 204 3.17 -19.17 -4.94
CA ARG A 204 2.80 -18.37 -6.10
C ARG A 204 1.54 -18.94 -6.75
N LYS A 205 0.43 -18.21 -6.68
CA LYS A 205 -0.88 -18.66 -7.19
C LYS A 205 -1.22 -18.18 -8.59
N TYR A 206 -0.64 -17.08 -9.01
CA TYR A 206 -0.87 -16.52 -10.33
C TYR A 206 0.44 -15.98 -10.88
N GLN A 207 0.71 -16.31 -12.12
CA GLN A 207 1.88 -15.83 -12.85
C GLN A 207 1.44 -15.37 -14.23
N HIS A 208 1.57 -14.09 -14.47
CA HIS A 208 1.53 -13.46 -15.77
C HIS A 208 2.95 -12.92 -16.06
N PRO A 209 3.35 -12.65 -17.29
CA PRO A 209 4.68 -12.08 -17.55
C PRO A 209 5.05 -10.88 -16.69
N SER A 210 4.07 -10.04 -16.33
CA SER A 210 4.30 -8.85 -15.50
C SER A 210 3.67 -8.90 -14.10
N ILE A 211 2.57 -9.65 -13.87
CA ILE A 211 1.84 -9.64 -12.60
C ILE A 211 2.02 -10.96 -11.86
N GLN A 212 2.38 -10.88 -10.59
CA GLN A 212 2.52 -11.99 -9.66
C GLN A 212 1.48 -11.91 -8.56
N LEU A 213 1.00 -13.04 -8.09
CA LEU A 213 0.17 -13.14 -6.89
C LEU A 213 0.70 -14.27 -6.00
N PHE A 214 1.02 -13.93 -4.78
CA PHE A 214 1.51 -14.84 -3.75
C PHE A 214 0.48 -15.01 -2.63
N ILE A 215 0.39 -16.24 -2.12
CA ILE A 215 -0.22 -16.53 -0.82
C ILE A 215 0.92 -16.93 0.10
N MET A 216 1.00 -16.29 1.26
CA MET A 216 2.10 -16.48 2.19
C MET A 216 1.58 -16.71 3.60
N GLY A 217 2.36 -17.43 4.39
CA GLY A 217 2.19 -17.62 5.81
C GLY A 217 3.53 -17.50 6.53
N LEU A 218 3.51 -17.13 7.80
CA LEU A 218 4.72 -17.12 8.62
C LEU A 218 5.29 -18.55 8.74
N LYS A 219 6.59 -18.67 8.61
CA LYS A 219 7.26 -19.95 8.93
C LYS A 219 7.17 -20.25 10.43
N PRO A 220 7.02 -21.51 10.84
CA PRO A 220 6.90 -21.88 12.24
C PRO A 220 8.09 -21.47 13.14
N SER A 221 9.24 -21.21 12.54
CA SER A 221 10.49 -20.80 13.21
C SER A 221 10.80 -19.31 13.09
N ALA A 222 9.94 -18.51 12.48
CA ALA A 222 10.09 -17.08 12.46
C ALA A 222 9.66 -16.51 13.82
N GLU A 223 10.56 -16.63 14.80
CA GLU A 223 10.46 -15.83 16.02
C GLU A 223 10.49 -14.37 15.59
N THR A 224 9.51 -13.60 16.09
CA THR A 224 9.61 -12.14 16.05
C THR A 224 11.01 -11.76 16.52
N PRO A 225 11.76 -10.89 15.80
CA PRO A 225 13.02 -10.43 16.32
C PRO A 225 12.71 -9.79 17.68
N GLU A 226 13.06 -10.49 18.75
CA GLU A 226 13.07 -9.93 20.09
C GLU A 226 13.93 -8.68 19.98
N THR A 227 13.33 -7.54 20.30
CA THR A 227 14.04 -6.30 20.53
C THR A 227 15.07 -6.56 21.63
N SER A 228 16.27 -6.95 21.23
CA SER A 228 17.44 -6.99 22.10
C SER A 228 17.91 -5.56 22.33
N SER A 229 17.09 -4.79 23.04
CA SER A 229 17.54 -3.62 23.77
C SER A 229 17.66 -4.07 25.22
N PRO A 230 18.85 -4.01 25.83
CA PRO A 230 19.00 -4.27 27.25
C PRO A 230 18.14 -3.28 28.02
N PRO A 231 17.51 -3.68 29.15
CA PRO A 231 16.69 -2.77 29.96
C PRO A 231 17.56 -1.61 30.41
N ILE A 232 17.20 -0.39 30.01
CA ILE A 232 17.80 0.83 30.54
C ILE A 232 17.34 0.92 31.98
N ASN A 233 18.27 0.65 32.88
CA ASN A 233 18.09 0.75 34.32
C ASN A 233 18.02 2.23 34.68
N TRP A 234 16.84 2.72 35.07
CA TRP A 234 16.62 4.05 35.60
C TRP A 234 17.03 4.09 37.07
N GLU A 235 18.34 4.09 37.35
CA GLU A 235 18.80 4.53 38.64
C GLU A 235 19.05 6.03 38.57
N THR A 236 18.17 6.72 39.31
CA THR A 236 18.32 8.11 39.71
C THR A 236 19.62 8.33 40.48
N ASN A 237 20.54 9.09 39.93
CA ASN A 237 21.58 9.73 40.72
C ASN A 237 21.44 11.25 40.61
N GLU A 238 20.77 11.78 41.63
CA GLU A 238 21.03 13.14 42.11
C GLU A 238 22.48 13.19 42.65
N ILE A 239 23.13 14.30 42.46
CA ILE A 239 24.18 14.99 43.27
C ILE A 239 25.18 15.59 42.28
N GLY A 240 25.22 16.87 42.19
CA GLY A 240 26.12 17.75 42.92
C GLY A 240 26.72 18.80 42.03
N THR A 241 26.25 20.00 42.20
CA THR A 241 26.89 21.25 41.80
C THR A 241 28.38 21.32 42.19
N ARG A 242 29.26 21.69 41.23
CA ARG A 242 30.45 22.50 41.57
C ARG A 242 30.90 23.29 40.33
N GLU A 243 30.77 24.59 40.53
CA GLU A 243 31.43 25.62 39.74
C GLU A 243 32.95 25.50 39.88
N THR A 244 33.68 25.73 38.82
CA THR A 244 34.98 26.46 38.86
C THR A 244 35.29 27.08 37.52
N GLU A 245 35.57 28.35 37.62
CA GLU A 245 35.96 29.28 36.56
C GLU A 245 37.37 29.08 36.04
N ASN A 246 37.61 29.81 34.94
CA ASN A 246 38.90 30.32 34.37
C ASN A 246 39.63 29.44 33.37
N SER A 247 40.12 29.93 32.26
CA SER A 247 40.49 31.25 31.69
C SER A 247 41.13 30.98 30.33
N GLN A 248 40.89 31.90 29.38
CA GLN A 248 41.80 32.47 28.38
C GLN A 248 42.87 31.56 27.71
N ASP A 249 43.08 31.50 26.45
CA ASP A 249 43.39 32.55 25.47
C ASP A 249 43.67 31.95 24.07
N LYS A 250 43.28 32.74 23.07
CA LYS A 250 43.97 33.06 21.79
C LYS A 250 44.16 32.08 20.62
N ASN A 251 43.62 32.58 19.55
CA ASN A 251 44.17 32.74 18.17
C ASN A 251 44.29 31.53 17.25
N GLY A 252 43.61 31.68 16.14
CA GLY A 252 44.28 31.53 14.86
C GLY A 252 43.49 30.86 13.76
N ASP A 253 43.02 31.69 12.90
CA ASP A 253 42.96 31.54 11.45
C ASP A 253 41.93 30.63 10.77
N SER A 254 41.16 31.35 10.00
CA SER A 254 40.33 31.01 8.83
C SER A 254 40.66 29.71 8.11
N ASN A 255 39.58 28.91 7.86
CA ASN A 255 39.27 28.55 6.49
C ASN A 255 37.80 28.18 6.37
N ASN A 256 37.18 28.89 5.48
CA ASN A 256 35.88 28.76 4.91
C ASN A 256 35.73 27.38 4.22
N GLU A 257 34.87 26.51 4.68
CA GLU A 257 34.24 25.50 3.83
C GLU A 257 32.73 25.51 4.12
N THR A 258 32.05 26.21 3.26
CA THR A 258 30.62 26.14 3.03
C THR A 258 30.27 24.71 2.66
N ILE A 259 29.62 23.99 3.56
CA ILE A 259 28.96 22.74 3.22
C ILE A 259 27.60 23.13 2.66
N GLU A 260 27.48 22.93 1.37
CA GLU A 260 26.29 23.13 0.58
C GLU A 260 25.18 22.17 1.04
N SER A 261 24.10 22.74 1.55
CA SER A 261 22.82 22.05 1.86
C SER A 261 21.82 22.21 0.69
N ASP A 262 22.25 21.95 -0.55
CA ASP A 262 21.41 22.22 -1.73
C ASP A 262 21.11 21.00 -2.62
N ASP A 263 21.52 19.78 -2.26
CA ASP A 263 21.33 18.64 -3.16
C ASP A 263 19.94 17.98 -3.10
N PHE A 264 19.12 18.24 -2.07
CA PHE A 264 17.81 17.57 -1.95
C PHE A 264 16.68 18.28 -2.73
N VAL A 265 16.83 19.56 -3.05
CA VAL A 265 15.86 20.33 -3.85
C VAL A 265 16.15 20.21 -5.35
N SER A 266 17.40 19.97 -5.70
CA SER A 266 17.85 19.88 -7.09
C SER A 266 17.37 18.63 -7.82
N ASP A 267 17.20 17.48 -7.15
CA ASP A 267 16.77 16.25 -7.81
C ASP A 267 15.25 16.25 -8.11
N LYS A 268 14.43 16.81 -7.22
CA LYS A 268 12.99 16.97 -7.49
C LYS A 268 12.70 17.90 -8.69
N VAL A 269 13.44 18.99 -8.80
CA VAL A 269 13.32 19.92 -9.94
C VAL A 269 13.85 19.29 -11.23
N LYS A 270 14.84 18.41 -11.15
CA LYS A 270 15.35 17.67 -12.31
C LYS A 270 14.36 16.60 -12.79
N GLU A 271 13.67 15.89 -11.88
CA GLU A 271 12.63 14.93 -12.26
C GLU A 271 11.43 15.59 -12.92
N ASP A 272 10.90 16.69 -12.37
CA ASP A 272 9.81 17.46 -12.99
C ASP A 272 10.25 18.06 -14.34
N GLY A 273 11.47 18.47 -14.49
CA GLY A 273 12.03 18.97 -15.74
C GLY A 273 12.24 17.89 -16.81
N ILE A 274 12.54 16.66 -16.39
CA ILE A 274 12.68 15.49 -17.28
C ILE A 274 11.29 15.03 -17.73
N LEU A 275 10.29 15.03 -16.84
CA LEU A 275 8.90 14.72 -17.12
C LEU A 275 8.31 15.65 -18.19
N LEU A 276 8.47 16.98 -18.01
CA LEU A 276 8.03 18.00 -18.97
C LEU A 276 8.75 17.90 -20.33
N ARG A 277 10.06 17.59 -20.33
CA ARG A 277 10.82 17.38 -21.56
C ARG A 277 10.47 16.06 -22.25
N GLY A 278 10.17 14.99 -21.48
CA GLY A 278 9.70 13.71 -22.02
C GLY A 278 8.36 13.84 -22.72
N LEU A 279 7.41 14.57 -22.14
CA LEU A 279 6.11 14.88 -22.74
C LEU A 279 6.24 15.77 -24.00
N GLN A 280 7.15 16.75 -23.98
CA GLN A 280 7.41 17.62 -25.13
C GLN A 280 8.12 16.92 -26.29
N ASN A 281 8.94 15.90 -25.99
CA ASN A 281 9.72 15.17 -26.99
C ASN A 281 9.12 13.79 -27.38
N GLY A 282 7.92 13.44 -26.87
CA GLY A 282 7.26 12.17 -27.16
C GLY A 282 8.00 10.94 -26.62
N LYS A 283 8.96 11.11 -25.71
CA LYS A 283 9.69 10.02 -25.06
C LYS A 283 9.29 9.96 -23.58
N LEU A 284 8.31 9.11 -23.28
CA LEU A 284 7.99 8.74 -21.92
C LEU A 284 9.12 7.87 -21.35
N ASN A 285 9.43 8.02 -20.06
CA ASN A 285 10.29 7.05 -19.41
C ASN A 285 9.59 5.67 -19.37
N GLU A 286 10.34 4.60 -19.15
CA GLU A 286 9.80 3.23 -19.19
C GLU A 286 8.65 3.02 -18.20
N TRP A 287 8.72 3.68 -17.04
CA TRP A 287 7.68 3.62 -16.00
C TRP A 287 6.40 4.37 -16.42
N GLU A 288 6.55 5.56 -16.98
CA GLU A 288 5.43 6.34 -17.53
C GLU A 288 4.77 5.61 -18.70
N ALA A 289 5.57 5.06 -19.62
CA ALA A 289 5.06 4.27 -20.74
C ALA A 289 4.27 3.06 -20.26
N ARG A 290 4.72 2.37 -19.19
CA ARG A 290 3.98 1.25 -18.57
C ARG A 290 2.70 1.74 -17.89
N ARG A 291 2.74 2.87 -17.16
CA ARG A 291 1.57 3.45 -16.50
C ARG A 291 0.49 3.82 -17.52
N TYR A 292 0.83 4.53 -18.56
CA TYR A 292 -0.10 4.94 -19.61
C TYR A 292 -0.51 3.77 -20.51
N GLY A 293 0.39 2.86 -20.81
CA GLY A 293 0.12 1.65 -21.56
C GLY A 293 -0.85 0.71 -20.86
N SER A 294 -0.71 0.52 -19.55
CA SER A 294 -1.62 -0.28 -18.72
C SER A 294 -3.02 0.35 -18.65
N MET A 295 -3.12 1.68 -18.52
CA MET A 295 -4.40 2.40 -18.57
C MET A 295 -5.06 2.31 -19.94
N ALA A 296 -4.31 2.47 -21.02
CA ALA A 296 -4.82 2.33 -22.39
C ALA A 296 -5.30 0.91 -22.68
N ALA A 297 -4.57 -0.11 -22.21
CA ALA A 297 -4.96 -1.50 -22.37
C ALA A 297 -6.23 -1.86 -21.57
N ARG A 298 -6.46 -1.21 -20.42
CA ARG A 298 -7.73 -1.35 -19.65
C ARG A 298 -8.91 -0.75 -20.41
N LEU A 299 -8.75 0.48 -20.89
CA LEU A 299 -9.79 1.17 -21.65
C LEU A 299 -10.16 0.40 -22.94
N LEU A 300 -9.19 -0.23 -23.59
CA LEU A 300 -9.43 -1.03 -24.79
C LEU A 300 -10.07 -2.40 -24.52
N ARG A 301 -9.87 -3.00 -23.34
CA ARG A 301 -10.52 -4.30 -22.99
C ARG A 301 -12.01 -4.15 -22.66
N ASP A 302 -12.42 -2.97 -22.18
CA ASP A 302 -13.82 -2.69 -21.82
C ASP A 302 -14.63 -2.16 -23.00
N VAL A 303 -14.00 -1.83 -24.12
CA VAL A 303 -14.65 -1.50 -25.37
C VAL A 303 -14.99 -2.80 -26.10
N LYS A 304 -16.23 -3.28 -25.95
CA LYS A 304 -16.77 -4.26 -26.89
C LYS A 304 -16.85 -3.58 -28.25
N ILE A 305 -15.96 -3.94 -29.15
CA ILE A 305 -16.10 -3.61 -30.57
C ILE A 305 -17.31 -4.42 -31.05
N THR A 306 -18.45 -3.73 -31.21
CA THR A 306 -19.65 -4.25 -31.88
C THR A 306 -19.44 -4.19 -33.37
#